data_df2f9149e7000fa4c590eb843c5791e7
#
_entry.id   df2f9149e7000fa4c590eb843c5791e7
#
_cell.length_a   1.000
_cell.length_b   1.000
_cell.length_c   1.000
_cell.angle_alpha   90.00
_cell.angle_beta   90.00
_cell.angle_gamma   90.00
#
_symmetry.space_group_name_H-M   'P 1'
#
loop_
_entity.id
_entity.type
_entity.pdbx_description
1 polymer ?
#
loop_
_entity_poly.entity_id
_entity_poly.type
_entity_poly.pdbx_seq_one_letter_code
_entity_poly.pdbx_strand_id
1 'polypeptide(L)'
;LILIGDTAQLPPVKLKLSPALEETRLEVDYNKMVHQIELDEVTRQHQNSGILANATLLRTQIENNSIYFEFDLNFPDIIRLEDGYDIEDAITGSYDNDGVEDTAIIVRSNKRANQYNQQIRSQIRGQENEISTGDFIMVVKNNYYWLKESSEAGFIANGDTCEVLRINAIKELYGFRFAEVEIRMIDYPDQQPFETVLILDTLTSETPSLTYE
;
A
#
# COMPACT_ATOMS: atom_id res chain seq x y z
N LEU A 1 23.18 -4.73 15.22
CA LEU A 1 21.86 -4.83 14.62
C LEU A 1 21.01 -3.69 15.14
N ILE A 2 20.34 -2.99 14.24
CA ILE A 2 19.36 -1.94 14.59
C ILE A 2 18.00 -2.45 14.12
N LEU A 3 17.00 -2.42 15.00
CA LEU A 3 15.62 -2.74 14.71
C LEU A 3 14.80 -1.45 14.85
N ILE A 4 13.99 -1.14 13.84
CA ILE A 4 13.16 0.07 13.81
C ILE A 4 11.72 -0.38 13.64
N GLY A 5 10.80 0.18 14.42
CA GLY A 5 9.41 -0.16 14.35
C GLY A 5 8.54 0.78 15.17
N ASP A 6 7.24 0.56 15.10
CA ASP A 6 6.23 1.34 15.81
C ASP A 6 5.14 0.39 16.34
N THR A 7 4.96 0.38 17.65
CA THR A 7 3.98 -0.49 18.33
C THR A 7 2.53 -0.11 18.10
N ALA A 8 2.26 1.11 17.62
CA ALA A 8 0.92 1.57 17.25
C ALA A 8 0.54 1.22 15.79
N GLN A 9 1.49 0.77 14.97
CA GLN A 9 1.22 0.29 13.62
C GLN A 9 0.73 -1.17 13.63
N LEU A 10 0.16 -1.61 12.49
CA LEU A 10 -0.34 -2.97 12.37
C LEU A 10 0.77 -4.00 12.60
N PRO A 11 0.58 -4.94 13.53
CA PRO A 11 1.55 -5.99 13.79
C PRO A 11 1.57 -7.02 12.65
N PRO A 12 2.57 -7.91 12.60
CA PRO A 12 2.58 -9.02 11.68
C PRO A 12 1.31 -9.88 11.81
N VAL A 13 0.88 -10.49 10.71
CA VAL A 13 -0.37 -11.27 10.64
C VAL A 13 -0.42 -12.33 11.76
N LYS A 14 -1.53 -12.36 12.50
CA LYS A 14 -1.80 -13.24 13.67
C LYS A 14 -0.96 -12.96 14.91
N LEU A 15 -0.19 -11.90 14.96
CA LEU A 15 0.52 -11.45 16.15
C LEU A 15 -0.10 -10.19 16.72
N LYS A 16 0.06 -9.97 18.03
CA LYS A 16 -0.37 -8.73 18.70
C LYS A 16 0.73 -7.66 18.68
N LEU A 17 1.97 -8.10 18.60
CA LEU A 17 3.16 -7.25 18.53
C LEU A 17 4.20 -7.96 17.67
N SER A 18 5.06 -7.20 17.01
CA SER A 18 6.19 -7.76 16.29
C SER A 18 7.22 -8.31 17.28
N PRO A 19 7.68 -9.58 17.15
CA PRO A 19 8.75 -10.11 17.98
C PRO A 19 10.04 -9.29 17.96
N ALA A 20 10.27 -8.54 16.90
CA ALA A 20 11.41 -7.64 16.76
C ALA A 20 11.33 -6.37 17.65
N LEU A 21 10.15 -6.11 18.24
CA LEU A 21 9.90 -4.99 19.16
C LEU A 21 9.68 -5.47 20.61
N GLU A 22 9.84 -6.76 20.88
CA GLU A 22 9.72 -7.34 22.21
C GLU A 22 11.11 -7.48 22.85
N GLU A 23 11.51 -6.51 23.68
CA GLU A 23 12.83 -6.47 24.34
C GLU A 23 13.15 -7.79 25.06
N THR A 24 12.23 -8.25 25.94
CA THR A 24 12.39 -9.49 26.69
C THR A 24 12.63 -10.71 25.78
N ARG A 25 11.97 -10.76 24.65
CA ARG A 25 12.15 -11.84 23.68
C ARG A 25 13.49 -11.80 23.01
N LEU A 26 13.94 -10.60 22.63
CA LEU A 26 15.27 -10.43 22.04
C LEU A 26 16.39 -10.79 23.02
N GLU A 27 16.24 -10.46 24.29
CA GLU A 27 17.19 -10.83 25.33
C GLU A 27 17.23 -12.31 25.59
N VAL A 28 16.06 -12.94 25.76
CA VAL A 28 15.97 -14.36 26.15
C VAL A 28 16.25 -15.29 24.97
N ASP A 29 15.58 -15.09 23.83
CA ASP A 29 15.65 -16.03 22.70
C ASP A 29 16.97 -15.90 21.93
N TYR A 30 17.53 -14.68 21.87
CA TYR A 30 18.74 -14.39 21.09
C TYR A 30 19.97 -14.08 21.92
N ASN A 31 19.84 -14.04 23.25
CA ASN A 31 20.91 -13.71 24.20
C ASN A 31 21.63 -12.42 23.82
N LYS A 32 20.87 -11.36 23.55
CA LYS A 32 21.36 -10.04 23.14
C LYS A 32 21.05 -9.02 24.23
N MET A 33 21.99 -8.11 24.48
CA MET A 33 21.70 -6.91 25.24
C MET A 33 20.92 -5.96 24.34
N VAL A 34 19.77 -5.45 24.80
CA VAL A 34 18.89 -4.56 24.07
C VAL A 34 19.01 -3.15 24.67
N HIS A 35 19.11 -2.15 23.81
CA HIS A 35 18.99 -0.74 24.17
C HIS A 35 17.83 -0.15 23.38
N GLN A 36 16.78 0.24 24.08
CA GLN A 36 15.60 0.84 23.46
C GLN A 36 15.73 2.37 23.51
N ILE A 37 15.40 3.00 22.40
CA ILE A 37 15.23 4.45 22.27
C ILE A 37 13.87 4.69 21.65
N GLU A 38 13.06 5.51 22.28
CA GLU A 38 11.76 5.94 21.75
C GLU A 38 11.92 7.33 21.13
N LEU A 39 11.41 7.47 19.89
CA LEU A 39 11.36 8.75 19.20
C LEU A 39 9.92 9.27 19.31
N ASP A 40 9.74 10.38 19.98
CA ASP A 40 8.43 10.96 20.32
C ASP A 40 8.10 12.24 19.51
N GLU A 41 9.09 12.82 18.84
CA GLU A 41 8.88 14.02 18.03
C GLU A 41 8.45 13.68 16.60
N VAL A 42 7.29 14.20 16.18
CA VAL A 42 6.78 14.05 14.82
C VAL A 42 7.22 15.23 13.96
N THR A 43 8.05 14.98 12.95
CA THR A 43 8.64 16.00 12.06
C THR A 43 7.95 16.12 10.70
N ARG A 44 7.12 15.14 10.29
CA ARG A 44 6.53 15.04 8.93
C ARG A 44 5.30 15.92 8.73
N GLN A 45 4.60 16.29 9.79
CA GLN A 45 3.35 17.01 9.73
C GLN A 45 3.45 18.36 10.43
N HIS A 46 2.69 19.35 9.93
CA HIS A 46 2.57 20.64 10.61
C HIS A 46 1.83 20.49 11.94
N GLN A 47 2.20 21.29 12.94
CA GLN A 47 1.60 21.23 14.29
C GLN A 47 0.08 21.42 14.31
N ASN A 48 -0.50 22.06 13.28
CA ASN A 48 -1.95 22.30 13.17
C ASN A 48 -2.64 21.31 12.22
N SER A 49 -2.01 20.20 11.86
CA SER A 49 -2.61 19.17 11.00
C SER A 49 -3.60 18.32 11.76
N GLY A 50 -4.80 18.19 11.23
CA GLY A 50 -5.83 17.26 11.74
C GLY A 50 -5.39 15.80 11.61
N ILE A 51 -4.56 15.47 10.61
CA ILE A 51 -3.95 14.15 10.46
C ILE A 51 -3.07 13.84 11.67
N LEU A 52 -2.17 14.76 12.06
CA LEU A 52 -1.30 14.58 13.22
C LEU A 52 -2.10 14.50 14.52
N ALA A 53 -3.08 15.40 14.70
CA ALA A 53 -3.94 15.42 15.89
C ALA A 53 -4.69 14.10 16.06
N ASN A 54 -5.33 13.60 14.99
CA ASN A 54 -6.06 12.34 15.03
C ASN A 54 -5.13 11.12 15.18
N ALA A 55 -3.96 11.10 14.55
CA ALA A 55 -2.99 10.03 14.73
C ALA A 55 -2.49 9.96 16.20
N THR A 56 -2.22 11.11 16.83
CA THR A 56 -1.83 11.19 18.24
C THR A 56 -2.95 10.76 19.16
N LEU A 57 -4.19 11.20 18.88
CA LEU A 57 -5.38 10.78 19.62
C LEU A 57 -5.57 9.27 19.58
N LEU A 58 -5.48 8.65 18.38
CA LEU A 58 -5.58 7.20 18.21
C LEU A 58 -4.48 6.45 18.96
N ARG A 59 -3.23 6.93 18.90
CA ARG A 59 -2.12 6.34 19.65
C ARG A 59 -2.40 6.32 21.16
N THR A 60 -2.82 7.44 21.73
CA THR A 60 -3.17 7.55 23.14
C THR A 60 -4.35 6.62 23.50
N GLN A 61 -5.34 6.51 22.64
CA GLN A 61 -6.48 5.59 22.85
C GLN A 61 -6.04 4.12 22.83
N ILE A 62 -5.12 3.74 21.94
CA ILE A 62 -4.54 2.40 21.89
C ILE A 62 -3.75 2.09 23.18
N GLU A 63 -2.87 3.00 23.62
CA GLU A 63 -2.09 2.87 24.85
C GLU A 63 -2.97 2.70 26.09
N ASN A 64 -4.09 3.43 26.15
CA ASN A 64 -5.07 3.34 27.24
C ASN A 64 -6.03 2.15 27.08
N ASN A 65 -5.86 1.26 26.11
CA ASN A 65 -6.75 0.15 25.80
C ASN A 65 -8.22 0.60 25.63
N SER A 66 -8.44 1.74 25.01
CA SER A 66 -9.78 2.25 24.75
C SER A 66 -10.55 1.31 23.83
N ILE A 67 -11.84 1.10 24.12
CA ILE A 67 -12.78 0.37 23.25
C ILE A 67 -13.53 1.29 22.28
N TYR A 68 -13.42 2.60 22.48
CA TYR A 68 -14.04 3.63 21.65
C TYR A 68 -12.97 4.47 21.00
N PHE A 69 -13.11 4.67 19.70
CA PHE A 69 -12.21 5.47 18.89
C PHE A 69 -13.03 6.58 18.23
N GLU A 70 -12.59 7.81 18.41
CA GLU A 70 -13.23 9.00 17.83
C GLU A 70 -12.19 9.79 17.04
N PHE A 71 -12.64 10.40 15.95
CA PHE A 71 -11.85 11.35 15.18
C PHE A 71 -12.31 12.77 15.48
N ASP A 72 -11.36 13.68 15.65
CA ASP A 72 -11.66 15.11 15.67
C ASP A 72 -11.75 15.62 14.23
N LEU A 73 -12.93 16.05 13.84
CA LEU A 73 -13.25 16.54 12.51
C LEU A 73 -13.16 18.07 12.38
N ASN A 74 -12.73 18.79 13.45
CA ASN A 74 -12.67 20.25 13.47
C ASN A 74 -11.39 20.82 12.84
N PHE A 75 -10.83 20.14 11.88
CA PHE A 75 -9.62 20.55 11.16
C PHE A 75 -9.93 20.78 9.68
N PRO A 76 -9.33 21.80 9.04
CA PRO A 76 -9.58 22.11 7.63
C PRO A 76 -9.07 21.04 6.66
N ASP A 77 -8.12 20.20 7.07
CA ASP A 77 -7.54 19.10 6.34
C ASP A 77 -8.26 17.75 6.58
N ILE A 78 -9.35 17.75 7.35
CA ILE A 78 -10.19 16.57 7.62
C ILE A 78 -11.61 16.84 7.14
N ILE A 79 -12.04 16.08 6.15
CA ILE A 79 -13.39 16.17 5.60
C ILE A 79 -14.10 14.84 5.77
N ARG A 80 -15.30 14.87 6.38
CA ARG A 80 -16.18 13.71 6.45
C ARG A 80 -17.07 13.70 5.21
N LEU A 81 -17.07 12.60 4.50
CA LEU A 81 -17.98 12.33 3.40
C LEU A 81 -19.17 11.53 3.93
N GLU A 82 -20.39 11.91 3.57
CA GLU A 82 -21.58 11.34 4.19
C GLU A 82 -22.25 10.27 3.32
N ASP A 83 -22.13 10.39 2.01
CA ASP A 83 -22.77 9.45 1.08
C ASP A 83 -21.86 9.02 -0.08
N GLY A 84 -22.42 8.17 -0.97
CA GLY A 84 -21.69 7.64 -2.10
C GLY A 84 -21.37 8.67 -3.19
N TYR A 85 -22.20 9.70 -3.33
CA TYR A 85 -21.97 10.78 -4.30
C TYR A 85 -20.83 11.69 -3.84
N ASP A 86 -20.81 12.04 -2.55
CA ASP A 86 -19.70 12.79 -1.94
C ASP A 86 -18.36 12.06 -2.12
N ILE A 87 -18.38 10.73 -1.97
CA ILE A 87 -17.17 9.89 -2.14
C ILE A 87 -16.71 9.91 -3.61
N GLU A 88 -17.62 9.77 -4.56
CA GLU A 88 -17.30 9.78 -6.00
C GLU A 88 -16.76 11.14 -6.42
N ASP A 89 -17.40 12.22 -6.01
CA ASP A 89 -16.96 13.60 -6.28
C ASP A 89 -15.59 13.89 -5.67
N ALA A 90 -15.35 13.45 -4.42
CA ALA A 90 -14.08 13.64 -3.76
C ALA A 90 -12.94 12.87 -4.45
N ILE A 91 -13.17 11.62 -4.86
CA ILE A 91 -12.16 10.83 -5.58
C ILE A 91 -11.89 11.45 -6.95
N THR A 92 -12.93 11.81 -7.69
CA THR A 92 -12.79 12.46 -8.99
C THR A 92 -12.02 13.77 -8.87
N GLY A 93 -12.40 14.62 -7.90
CA GLY A 93 -11.71 15.89 -7.64
C GLY A 93 -10.25 15.70 -7.25
N SER A 94 -9.92 14.72 -6.42
CA SER A 94 -8.53 14.44 -6.05
C SER A 94 -7.72 13.96 -7.27
N TYR A 95 -8.27 13.10 -8.10
CA TYR A 95 -7.58 12.63 -9.30
C TYR A 95 -7.36 13.74 -10.34
N ASP A 96 -8.31 14.68 -10.45
CA ASP A 96 -8.22 15.80 -11.37
C ASP A 96 -7.23 16.88 -10.90
N ASN A 97 -7.17 17.14 -9.58
CA ASN A 97 -6.39 18.22 -9.01
C ASN A 97 -4.99 17.77 -8.54
N ASP A 98 -4.91 16.61 -7.88
CA ASP A 98 -3.69 16.13 -7.25
C ASP A 98 -3.02 15.03 -8.08
N GLY A 99 -3.80 14.31 -8.88
CA GLY A 99 -3.32 13.18 -9.68
C GLY A 99 -3.43 11.83 -8.99
N VAL A 100 -3.26 10.79 -9.79
CA VAL A 100 -3.37 9.39 -9.31
C VAL A 100 -2.22 9.03 -8.36
N GLU A 101 -1.05 9.61 -8.58
CA GLU A 101 0.16 9.32 -7.77
C GLU A 101 0.04 9.88 -6.35
N ASP A 102 -0.64 11.02 -6.19
CA ASP A 102 -0.79 11.71 -4.90
C ASP A 102 -2.11 11.38 -4.19
N THR A 103 -2.95 10.51 -4.80
CA THR A 103 -4.25 10.11 -4.24
C THR A 103 -4.21 8.66 -3.77
N ALA A 104 -4.48 8.40 -2.49
CA ALA A 104 -4.56 7.06 -1.92
C ALA A 104 -5.90 6.79 -1.25
N ILE A 105 -6.51 5.62 -1.52
CA ILE A 105 -7.75 5.17 -0.90
C ILE A 105 -7.43 4.00 0.04
N ILE A 106 -7.59 4.24 1.34
CA ILE A 106 -7.27 3.26 2.37
C ILE A 106 -8.55 2.51 2.75
N VAL A 107 -8.51 1.19 2.63
CA VAL A 107 -9.64 0.29 2.91
C VAL A 107 -9.23 -0.88 3.82
N ARG A 108 -10.22 -1.52 4.43
CA ARG A 108 -9.99 -2.58 5.43
C ARG A 108 -9.67 -3.94 4.83
N SER A 109 -9.97 -4.21 3.57
CA SER A 109 -9.80 -5.53 2.97
C SER A 109 -9.46 -5.48 1.49
N ASN A 110 -8.74 -6.49 0.99
CA ASN A 110 -8.43 -6.64 -0.43
C ASN A 110 -9.69 -6.68 -1.32
N LYS A 111 -10.75 -7.33 -0.85
CA LYS A 111 -12.03 -7.32 -1.56
C LYS A 111 -12.56 -5.90 -1.78
N ARG A 112 -12.51 -5.06 -0.74
CA ARG A 112 -12.90 -3.64 -0.86
C ARG A 112 -11.95 -2.87 -1.79
N ALA A 113 -10.64 -3.10 -1.67
CA ALA A 113 -9.66 -2.47 -2.55
C ALA A 113 -9.95 -2.79 -4.02
N ASN A 114 -10.18 -4.07 -4.35
CA ASN A 114 -10.52 -4.49 -5.69
C ASN A 114 -11.81 -3.85 -6.21
N GLN A 115 -12.84 -3.72 -5.37
CA GLN A 115 -14.09 -3.04 -5.74
C GLN A 115 -13.86 -1.58 -6.08
N TYR A 116 -13.13 -0.83 -5.23
CA TYR A 116 -12.76 0.56 -5.50
C TYR A 116 -11.92 0.69 -6.78
N ASN A 117 -10.89 -0.15 -6.92
CA ASN A 117 -10.03 -0.12 -8.11
C ASN A 117 -10.83 -0.32 -9.40
N GLN A 118 -11.77 -1.26 -9.43
CA GLN A 118 -12.61 -1.50 -10.60
C GLN A 118 -13.56 -0.34 -10.87
N GLN A 119 -14.21 0.22 -9.85
CA GLN A 119 -15.10 1.38 -10.01
C GLN A 119 -14.33 2.61 -10.49
N ILE A 120 -13.19 2.90 -9.91
CA ILE A 120 -12.33 4.02 -10.32
C ILE A 120 -11.88 3.85 -11.76
N ARG A 121 -11.40 2.66 -12.12
CA ARG A 121 -10.98 2.39 -13.51
C ARG A 121 -12.11 2.56 -14.51
N SER A 122 -13.30 2.02 -14.24
CA SER A 122 -14.43 2.08 -15.17
C SER A 122 -15.12 3.43 -15.18
N GLN A 123 -15.42 4.03 -14.03
CA GLN A 123 -16.25 5.23 -13.91
C GLN A 123 -15.46 6.53 -14.00
N ILE A 124 -14.30 6.59 -13.36
CA ILE A 124 -13.49 7.83 -13.31
C ILE A 124 -12.47 7.85 -14.45
N ARG A 125 -11.76 6.73 -14.69
CA ARG A 125 -10.71 6.69 -15.72
C ARG A 125 -11.19 6.19 -17.08
N GLY A 126 -12.44 5.73 -17.23
CA GLY A 126 -13.00 5.24 -18.48
C GLY A 126 -12.29 4.00 -19.04
N GLN A 127 -11.65 3.19 -18.19
CA GLN A 127 -10.89 2.01 -18.58
C GLN A 127 -11.72 0.75 -18.35
N GLU A 128 -12.21 0.15 -19.43
CA GLU A 128 -13.04 -1.06 -19.38
C GLU A 128 -12.22 -2.37 -19.50
N ASN A 129 -11.01 -2.30 -20.06
CA ASN A 129 -10.15 -3.47 -20.20
C ASN A 129 -9.64 -3.94 -18.84
N GLU A 130 -9.29 -5.21 -18.72
CA GLU A 130 -8.74 -5.81 -17.50
C GLU A 130 -7.44 -5.15 -17.03
N ILE A 131 -6.60 -4.75 -17.98
CA ILE A 131 -5.39 -3.95 -17.80
C ILE A 131 -5.26 -2.96 -18.95
N SER A 132 -4.78 -1.77 -18.68
CA SER A 132 -4.58 -0.69 -19.65
C SER A 132 -3.26 0.02 -19.43
N THR A 133 -2.75 0.66 -20.48
CA THR A 133 -1.62 1.59 -20.37
C THR A 133 -1.98 2.72 -19.41
N GLY A 134 -1.05 3.09 -18.53
CA GLY A 134 -1.26 4.08 -17.47
C GLY A 134 -1.92 3.50 -16.22
N ASP A 135 -2.19 2.18 -16.14
CA ASP A 135 -2.59 1.57 -14.88
C ASP A 135 -1.42 1.54 -13.90
N PHE A 136 -1.73 1.81 -12.63
CA PHE A 136 -0.83 1.59 -11.52
C PHE A 136 -1.11 0.22 -10.93
N ILE A 137 -0.07 -0.59 -10.81
CA ILE A 137 -0.13 -1.93 -10.24
C ILE A 137 0.82 -2.04 -9.05
N MET A 138 0.39 -2.70 -8.00
CA MET A 138 1.21 -2.97 -6.82
C MET A 138 1.74 -4.41 -6.86
N VAL A 139 3.02 -4.57 -6.60
CA VAL A 139 3.68 -5.87 -6.51
C VAL A 139 3.26 -6.56 -5.21
N VAL A 140 2.73 -7.78 -5.32
CA VAL A 140 2.25 -8.56 -4.16
C VAL A 140 3.24 -9.62 -3.67
N LYS A 141 4.37 -9.79 -4.37
CA LYS A 141 5.41 -10.76 -4.00
C LYS A 141 6.77 -10.32 -4.54
N ASN A 142 7.81 -10.43 -3.71
CA ASN A 142 9.19 -10.14 -4.13
C ASN A 142 9.57 -10.93 -5.39
N ASN A 143 10.23 -10.25 -6.31
CA ASN A 143 10.77 -10.85 -7.52
C ASN A 143 12.24 -10.45 -7.71
N TYR A 144 13.11 -11.44 -7.85
CA TYR A 144 14.56 -11.27 -7.98
C TYR A 144 15.06 -11.60 -9.41
N TYR A 145 14.14 -11.82 -10.35
CA TYR A 145 14.47 -12.32 -11.68
C TYR A 145 14.53 -11.21 -12.74
N TRP A 146 13.58 -10.28 -12.73
CA TRP A 146 13.39 -9.31 -13.81
C TRP A 146 14.38 -8.15 -13.79
N LEU A 147 14.91 -7.78 -12.65
CA LEU A 147 15.93 -6.76 -12.51
C LEU A 147 17.31 -7.38 -12.31
N LYS A 148 18.34 -6.70 -12.86
CA LYS A 148 19.74 -7.06 -12.58
C LYS A 148 20.11 -6.56 -11.18
N GLU A 149 20.97 -7.30 -10.49
CA GLU A 149 21.51 -6.87 -9.17
C GLU A 149 22.18 -5.49 -9.20
N SER A 150 22.70 -5.09 -10.38
CA SER A 150 23.30 -3.76 -10.59
C SER A 150 22.29 -2.66 -10.89
N SER A 151 20.99 -2.94 -10.96
CA SER A 151 19.95 -1.95 -11.14
C SER A 151 19.77 -1.10 -9.86
N GLU A 152 19.22 0.08 -9.99
CA GLU A 152 19.00 0.97 -8.83
C GLU A 152 18.12 0.30 -7.76
N ALA A 153 17.04 -0.34 -8.17
CA ALA A 153 16.13 -1.03 -7.25
C ALA A 153 16.69 -2.38 -6.76
N GLY A 154 17.66 -3.00 -7.47
CA GLY A 154 18.25 -4.30 -7.15
C GLY A 154 17.30 -5.49 -7.35
N PHE A 155 16.06 -5.40 -6.92
CA PHE A 155 14.98 -6.36 -7.10
C PHE A 155 13.63 -5.67 -7.01
N ILE A 156 12.56 -6.34 -7.39
CA ILE A 156 11.19 -5.82 -7.27
C ILE A 156 10.63 -6.31 -5.92
N ALA A 157 10.32 -5.38 -5.02
CA ALA A 157 9.83 -5.70 -3.68
C ALA A 157 8.29 -5.80 -3.63
N ASN A 158 7.79 -6.59 -2.70
CA ASN A 158 6.38 -6.56 -2.33
C ASN A 158 6.03 -5.16 -1.79
N GLY A 159 5.01 -4.53 -2.37
CA GLY A 159 4.58 -3.16 -2.05
C GLY A 159 5.08 -2.11 -3.06
N ASP A 160 6.07 -2.43 -3.91
CA ASP A 160 6.47 -1.51 -4.98
C ASP A 160 5.31 -1.21 -5.91
N THR A 161 5.19 0.03 -6.34
CA THR A 161 4.20 0.48 -7.31
C THR A 161 4.84 0.67 -8.68
N CYS A 162 4.20 0.15 -9.71
CA CYS A 162 4.64 0.25 -11.09
C CYS A 162 3.53 0.81 -11.97
N GLU A 163 3.90 1.61 -12.97
CA GLU A 163 3.01 2.05 -14.04
C GLU A 163 3.16 1.13 -15.26
N VAL A 164 2.04 0.75 -15.87
CA VAL A 164 2.01 0.00 -17.13
C VAL A 164 2.19 0.97 -18.29
N LEU A 165 3.34 0.96 -18.94
CA LEU A 165 3.64 1.83 -20.07
C LEU A 165 3.14 1.25 -21.40
N ARG A 166 3.20 -0.06 -21.55
CA ARG A 166 2.77 -0.75 -22.78
C ARG A 166 2.38 -2.20 -22.50
N ILE A 167 1.37 -2.67 -23.23
CA ILE A 167 0.93 -4.07 -23.24
C ILE A 167 1.34 -4.66 -24.60
N ASN A 168 2.26 -5.60 -24.59
CA ASN A 168 2.80 -6.23 -25.80
C ASN A 168 1.93 -7.39 -26.27
N ALA A 169 1.47 -8.25 -25.34
CA ALA A 169 0.62 -9.39 -25.65
C ALA A 169 -0.15 -9.86 -24.41
N ILE A 170 -1.30 -10.47 -24.63
CA ILE A 170 -2.03 -11.24 -23.62
C ILE A 170 -2.08 -12.69 -24.10
N LYS A 171 -1.71 -13.63 -23.22
CA LYS A 171 -1.63 -15.06 -23.51
C LYS A 171 -2.33 -15.85 -22.42
N GLU A 172 -2.95 -16.94 -22.81
CA GLU A 172 -3.50 -17.92 -21.89
C GLU A 172 -2.60 -19.16 -21.89
N LEU A 173 -2.18 -19.60 -20.71
CA LEU A 173 -1.31 -20.77 -20.54
C LEU A 173 -1.67 -21.47 -19.23
N TYR A 174 -1.89 -22.77 -19.28
CA TYR A 174 -2.26 -23.60 -18.13
C TYR A 174 -3.50 -23.11 -17.35
N GLY A 175 -4.47 -22.50 -18.05
CA GLY A 175 -5.66 -21.95 -17.43
C GLY A 175 -5.49 -20.59 -16.74
N PHE A 176 -4.31 -19.98 -16.83
CA PHE A 176 -4.02 -18.63 -16.36
C PHE A 176 -3.80 -17.67 -17.51
N ARG A 177 -4.11 -16.41 -17.30
CA ARG A 177 -3.92 -15.33 -18.27
C ARG A 177 -2.71 -14.50 -17.88
N PHE A 178 -1.86 -14.25 -18.85
CA PHE A 178 -0.61 -13.53 -18.70
C PHE A 178 -0.59 -12.33 -19.61
N ALA A 179 -0.14 -11.18 -19.10
CA ALA A 179 0.15 -10.01 -19.93
C ALA A 179 1.66 -9.78 -19.98
N GLU A 180 2.23 -9.74 -21.19
CA GLU A 180 3.58 -9.25 -21.44
C GLU A 180 3.52 -7.73 -21.52
N VAL A 181 4.19 -7.06 -20.60
CA VAL A 181 4.07 -5.61 -20.43
C VAL A 181 5.45 -4.96 -20.28
N GLU A 182 5.52 -3.68 -20.64
CA GLU A 182 6.61 -2.80 -20.22
C GLU A 182 6.11 -1.94 -19.06
N ILE A 183 6.88 -1.92 -17.96
CA ILE A 183 6.53 -1.20 -16.75
C ILE A 183 7.64 -0.25 -16.31
N ARG A 184 7.26 0.78 -15.56
CA ARG A 184 8.14 1.73 -14.88
C ARG A 184 7.89 1.64 -13.37
N MET A 185 8.93 1.54 -12.57
CA MET A 185 8.83 1.62 -11.12
C MET A 185 8.67 3.10 -10.69
N ILE A 186 7.67 3.39 -9.86
CA ILE A 186 7.35 4.77 -9.45
C ILE A 186 8.37 5.30 -8.45
N ASP A 187 8.74 4.48 -7.46
CA ASP A 187 9.64 4.86 -6.37
C ASP A 187 11.13 4.88 -6.78
N TYR A 188 11.44 4.48 -8.01
CA TYR A 188 12.79 4.43 -8.56
C TYR A 188 12.85 5.15 -9.90
N PRO A 189 12.85 6.50 -9.91
CA PRO A 189 12.74 7.29 -11.14
C PRO A 189 13.92 7.11 -12.11
N ASP A 190 15.10 6.76 -11.61
CA ASP A 190 16.29 6.51 -12.43
C ASP A 190 16.34 5.06 -12.97
N GLN A 191 15.48 4.16 -12.44
CA GLN A 191 15.34 2.82 -12.98
C GLN A 191 14.66 2.86 -14.34
N GLN A 192 15.38 2.42 -15.38
CA GLN A 192 14.82 2.36 -16.73
C GLN A 192 13.63 1.40 -16.79
N PRO A 193 12.61 1.73 -17.59
CA PRO A 193 11.50 0.82 -17.86
C PRO A 193 12.01 -0.55 -18.35
N PHE A 194 11.30 -1.60 -17.99
CA PHE A 194 11.66 -2.97 -18.35
C PHE A 194 10.45 -3.82 -18.69
N GLU A 195 10.68 -4.86 -19.50
CA GLU A 195 9.64 -5.82 -19.84
C GLU A 195 9.51 -6.88 -18.74
N THR A 196 8.27 -7.25 -18.44
CA THR A 196 7.93 -8.30 -17.49
C THR A 196 6.64 -8.99 -17.87
N VAL A 197 6.27 -10.02 -17.12
CA VAL A 197 5.02 -10.77 -17.30
C VAL A 197 4.18 -10.67 -16.04
N LEU A 198 2.93 -10.21 -16.20
CA LEU A 198 1.94 -10.14 -15.13
C LEU A 198 0.98 -11.33 -15.23
N ILE A 199 0.54 -11.83 -14.08
CA ILE A 199 -0.56 -12.80 -14.01
C ILE A 199 -1.85 -12.01 -13.80
N LEU A 200 -2.68 -11.91 -14.84
CA LEU A 200 -3.89 -11.08 -14.82
C LEU A 200 -4.91 -11.56 -13.77
N ASP A 201 -4.99 -12.87 -13.56
CA ASP A 201 -5.91 -13.45 -12.56
C ASP A 201 -5.63 -12.98 -11.13
N THR A 202 -4.44 -12.43 -10.86
CA THR A 202 -4.12 -11.83 -9.56
C THR A 202 -4.72 -10.44 -9.36
N LEU A 203 -5.05 -9.71 -10.44
CA LEU A 203 -5.59 -8.35 -10.36
C LEU A 203 -6.97 -8.29 -9.69
N THR A 204 -7.75 -9.35 -9.81
CA THR A 204 -9.10 -9.45 -9.25
C THR A 204 -9.20 -10.44 -8.10
N SER A 205 -8.10 -11.11 -7.75
CA SER A 205 -8.08 -12.10 -6.66
C SER A 205 -8.36 -11.46 -5.30
N GLU A 206 -9.30 -12.04 -4.54
CA GLU A 206 -9.58 -11.64 -3.15
C GLU A 206 -8.56 -12.23 -2.16
N THR A 207 -7.73 -13.16 -2.62
CA THR A 207 -6.70 -13.85 -1.81
C THR A 207 -5.30 -13.39 -2.19
N PRO A 208 -4.33 -13.36 -1.26
CA PRO A 208 -2.96 -12.94 -1.55
C PRO A 208 -2.17 -13.93 -2.42
N SER A 209 -2.73 -15.10 -2.71
CA SER A 209 -2.15 -16.08 -3.62
C SER A 209 -3.25 -16.79 -4.40
N LEU A 210 -2.98 -17.11 -5.66
CA LEU A 210 -3.86 -17.98 -6.45
C LEU A 210 -3.88 -19.38 -5.80
N THR A 211 -5.07 -19.87 -5.50
CA THR A 211 -5.27 -21.25 -5.07
C THR A 211 -5.39 -22.13 -6.30
N TYR A 212 -4.61 -23.20 -6.36
CA TYR A 212 -4.87 -24.28 -7.30
C TYR A 212 -6.11 -25.04 -6.82
N GLU A 213 -7.19 -24.98 -7.55
CA GLU A 213 -8.25 -25.97 -7.48
C GLU A 213 -7.97 -27.11 -8.47
#